data_9d7bc1ac8573420fcf323986a00a1290
#
_entry.id   9d7bc1ac8573420fcf323986a00a1290
#
_cell.length_a   1.000
_cell.length_b   1.000
_cell.length_c   1.000
_cell.angle_alpha   90.00
_cell.angle_beta   90.00
_cell.angle_gamma   90.00
#
_symmetry.space_group_name_H-M   'P 1'
#
loop_
_entity.id
_entity.type
_entity.pdbx_description
1 polymer ?
#
loop_
_entity_poly.entity_id
_entity_poly.type
_entity_poly.pdbx_seq_one_letter_code
_entity_poly.pdbx_strand_id
1 'polypeptide(L)'
;MSTIALPIVNNGPAPAAEPVITNDGFFPDIDPALFASEMRVRDGVTPARRRRALIDAIITVGNQLASWREERVLGGIPTLDAVASPKIDGESRYVQLYRTAVFSEAKAKLVEKYRDTDITKAGKAEVEDLDPAIGELRRDSIHAIRDILGTTRTAIELI
;
A
#
# COMPACT_ATOMS: atom_id res chain seq x y z
N MET A 1 -46.88 26.19 16.20
CA MET A 1 -46.32 25.85 14.89
C MET A 1 -44.85 25.58 15.06
N SER A 2 -44.43 24.32 15.06
CA SER A 2 -43.03 23.93 15.21
C SER A 2 -42.38 23.79 13.86
N THR A 3 -41.41 24.66 13.57
CA THR A 3 -40.62 24.61 12.34
C THR A 3 -39.52 23.57 12.50
N ILE A 4 -39.63 22.45 11.81
CA ILE A 4 -38.58 21.42 11.74
C ILE A 4 -37.54 21.96 10.76
N ALA A 5 -36.36 22.36 11.27
CA ALA A 5 -35.19 22.67 10.46
C ALA A 5 -34.61 21.37 9.90
N LEU A 6 -34.71 21.18 8.59
CA LEU A 6 -34.01 20.07 7.90
C LEU A 6 -32.49 20.32 7.94
N PRO A 7 -31.69 19.32 8.20
CA PRO A 7 -30.24 19.48 8.15
C PRO A 7 -29.80 19.85 6.72
N ILE A 8 -29.05 20.94 6.60
CA ILE A 8 -28.43 21.34 5.32
C ILE A 8 -27.37 20.26 5.01
N VAL A 9 -27.69 19.39 4.06
CA VAL A 9 -26.67 18.48 3.47
C VAL A 9 -25.73 19.36 2.65
N ASN A 10 -24.53 19.54 3.14
CA ASN A 10 -23.50 20.30 2.45
C ASN A 10 -23.00 19.48 1.25
N ASN A 11 -23.67 19.62 0.10
CA ASN A 11 -23.26 19.06 -1.19
C ASN A 11 -22.11 19.89 -1.80
N GLY A 12 -21.01 20.06 -1.07
CA GLY A 12 -19.77 20.53 -1.67
C GLY A 12 -19.33 19.56 -2.78
N PRO A 13 -18.61 20.06 -3.82
CA PRO A 13 -18.11 19.18 -4.87
C PRO A 13 -17.31 18.04 -4.23
N ALA A 14 -17.56 16.81 -4.68
CA ALA A 14 -16.82 15.65 -4.23
C ALA A 14 -15.31 15.93 -4.39
N PRO A 15 -14.47 15.57 -3.39
CA PRO A 15 -13.03 15.79 -3.50
C PRO A 15 -12.54 15.16 -4.80
N ALA A 16 -11.77 15.93 -5.58
CA ALA A 16 -11.20 15.44 -6.85
C ALA A 16 -10.43 14.15 -6.58
N ALA A 17 -10.67 13.12 -7.41
CA ALA A 17 -9.97 11.85 -7.30
C ALA A 17 -8.45 12.07 -7.38
N GLU A 18 -7.70 11.45 -6.47
CA GLU A 18 -6.24 11.53 -6.52
C GLU A 18 -5.72 10.87 -7.79
N PRO A 19 -4.80 11.52 -8.52
CA PRO A 19 -4.26 10.92 -9.72
C PRO A 19 -3.44 9.67 -9.37
N VAL A 20 -3.57 8.65 -10.19
CA VAL A 20 -2.77 7.42 -10.15
C VAL A 20 -1.28 7.75 -10.18
N ILE A 21 -0.47 6.97 -9.49
CA ILE A 21 0.99 7.07 -9.50
C ILE A 21 1.51 6.20 -10.63
N THR A 22 2.02 6.81 -11.68
CA THR A 22 2.65 6.11 -12.79
C THR A 22 3.96 5.46 -12.34
N ASN A 23 4.15 4.20 -12.71
CA ASN A 23 5.34 3.41 -12.43
C ASN A 23 6.29 3.37 -13.64
N ASP A 24 7.28 2.50 -13.60
CA ASP A 24 8.38 2.38 -14.59
C ASP A 24 8.00 1.67 -15.91
N GLY A 25 6.74 1.28 -16.07
CA GLY A 25 6.23 0.56 -17.25
C GLY A 25 6.33 -0.96 -17.16
N PHE A 26 7.17 -1.53 -16.30
CA PHE A 26 7.18 -2.96 -16.01
C PHE A 26 6.21 -3.31 -14.86
N PHE A 27 6.31 -2.60 -13.75
CA PHE A 27 5.38 -2.75 -12.64
C PHE A 27 4.09 -1.95 -12.88
N PRO A 28 2.95 -2.40 -12.33
CA PRO A 28 1.68 -1.69 -12.48
C PRO A 28 1.70 -0.32 -11.81
N ASP A 29 0.93 0.59 -12.35
CA ASP A 29 0.62 1.87 -11.73
C ASP A 29 -0.11 1.66 -10.40
N ILE A 30 0.03 2.59 -9.48
CA ILE A 30 -0.53 2.51 -8.13
C ILE A 30 -1.60 3.57 -7.92
N ASP A 31 -2.80 3.12 -7.56
CA ASP A 31 -3.93 3.98 -7.22
C ASP A 31 -3.92 4.33 -5.71
N PRO A 32 -3.74 5.63 -5.35
CA PRO A 32 -3.77 6.06 -3.96
C PRO A 32 -5.14 5.91 -3.29
N ALA A 33 -6.24 5.94 -4.06
CA ALA A 33 -7.58 5.76 -3.51
C ALA A 33 -7.81 4.29 -3.11
N LEU A 34 -7.38 3.36 -3.96
CA LEU A 34 -7.40 1.92 -3.65
C LEU A 34 -6.57 1.60 -2.41
N PHE A 35 -5.35 2.15 -2.33
CA PHE A 35 -4.50 2.02 -1.14
C PHE A 35 -5.21 2.52 0.13
N ALA A 36 -5.83 3.70 0.07
CA ALA A 36 -6.51 4.28 1.22
C ALA A 36 -7.66 3.39 1.71
N SER A 37 -8.41 2.80 0.78
CA SER A 37 -9.53 1.91 1.07
C SER A 37 -9.06 0.58 1.66
N GLU A 38 -8.14 -0.13 0.98
CA GLU A 38 -7.69 -1.46 1.39
C GLU A 38 -6.91 -1.43 2.71
N MET A 39 -6.07 -0.42 2.90
CA MET A 39 -5.20 -0.31 4.08
C MET A 39 -5.82 0.52 5.23
N ARG A 40 -7.10 0.91 5.11
CA ARG A 40 -7.79 1.74 6.10
C ARG A 40 -6.96 2.94 6.55
N VAL A 41 -6.50 3.72 5.58
CA VAL A 41 -5.72 4.92 5.88
C VAL A 41 -6.64 5.96 6.51
N ARG A 42 -6.25 6.49 7.67
CA ARG A 42 -7.04 7.47 8.43
C ARG A 42 -7.27 8.75 7.63
N ASP A 43 -8.45 9.36 7.80
CA ASP A 43 -8.82 10.62 7.14
C ASP A 43 -7.87 11.79 7.45
N GLY A 44 -7.17 11.75 8.59
CA GLY A 44 -6.15 12.74 8.96
C GLY A 44 -4.87 12.70 8.13
N VAL A 45 -4.66 11.65 7.31
CA VAL A 45 -3.51 11.56 6.41
C VAL A 45 -3.80 12.32 5.13
N THR A 46 -3.09 13.43 4.90
CA THR A 46 -3.30 14.24 3.70
C THR A 46 -2.95 13.47 2.42
N PRO A 47 -3.61 13.77 1.28
CA PRO A 47 -3.30 13.18 -0.03
C PRO A 47 -1.81 13.25 -0.38
N ALA A 48 -1.16 14.38 -0.12
CA ALA A 48 0.27 14.56 -0.40
C ALA A 48 1.16 13.60 0.41
N ARG A 49 0.85 13.37 1.69
CA ARG A 49 1.60 12.46 2.54
C ARG A 49 1.39 11.02 2.13
N ARG A 50 0.16 10.64 1.79
CA ARG A 50 -0.20 9.32 1.28
C ARG A 50 0.55 9.02 -0.02
N ARG A 51 0.51 9.96 -0.96
CA ARG A 51 1.23 9.86 -2.23
C ARG A 51 2.75 9.71 -2.02
N ARG A 52 3.34 10.48 -1.11
CA ARG A 52 4.77 10.39 -0.80
C ARG A 52 5.14 9.03 -0.22
N ALA A 53 4.35 8.50 0.71
CA ALA A 53 4.58 7.17 1.28
C ALA A 53 4.51 6.07 0.22
N LEU A 54 3.57 6.16 -0.72
CA LEU A 54 3.46 5.21 -1.84
C LEU A 54 4.66 5.30 -2.77
N ILE A 55 5.12 6.48 -3.15
CA ILE A 55 6.32 6.66 -3.98
C ILE A 55 7.55 6.05 -3.30
N ASP A 56 7.74 6.33 -2.01
CA ASP A 56 8.85 5.78 -1.23
C ASP A 56 8.77 4.23 -1.14
N ALA A 57 7.56 3.67 -1.06
CA ALA A 57 7.35 2.23 -1.06
C ALA A 57 7.61 1.60 -2.44
N ILE A 58 7.15 2.22 -3.53
CA ILE A 58 7.44 1.80 -4.91
C ILE A 58 8.94 1.70 -5.13
N ILE A 59 9.70 2.70 -4.72
CA ILE A 59 11.16 2.71 -4.82
C ILE A 59 11.77 1.57 -4.00
N THR A 60 11.33 1.41 -2.74
CA THR A 60 11.86 0.38 -1.84
C THR A 60 11.62 -1.04 -2.38
N VAL A 61 10.40 -1.32 -2.83
CA VAL A 61 10.02 -2.63 -3.40
C VAL A 61 10.68 -2.84 -4.75
N GLY A 62 10.70 -1.81 -5.61
CA GLY A 62 11.34 -1.87 -6.92
C GLY A 62 12.84 -2.20 -6.84
N ASN A 63 13.55 -1.60 -5.89
CA ASN A 63 14.97 -1.92 -5.66
C ASN A 63 15.20 -3.38 -5.25
N GLN A 64 14.31 -3.96 -4.44
CA GLN A 64 14.41 -5.36 -4.04
C GLN A 64 14.09 -6.33 -5.18
N LEU A 65 13.31 -5.91 -6.15
CA LEU A 65 12.92 -6.70 -7.33
C LEU A 65 13.76 -6.39 -8.56
N ALA A 66 14.75 -5.49 -8.49
CA ALA A 66 15.46 -4.96 -9.65
C ALA A 66 16.11 -6.06 -10.50
N SER A 67 16.91 -6.94 -9.91
CA SER A 67 17.60 -8.04 -10.63
C SER A 67 16.61 -9.03 -11.25
N TRP A 68 15.55 -9.39 -10.49
CA TRP A 68 14.49 -10.27 -10.99
C TRP A 68 13.74 -9.65 -12.18
N ARG A 69 13.44 -8.35 -12.11
CA ARG A 69 12.83 -7.59 -13.20
C ARG A 69 13.72 -7.60 -14.44
N GLU A 70 15.02 -7.29 -14.28
CA GLU A 70 15.98 -7.29 -15.39
C GLU A 70 16.04 -8.63 -16.11
N GLU A 71 16.08 -9.75 -15.36
CA GLU A 71 16.04 -11.10 -15.94
C GLU A 71 14.76 -11.32 -16.78
N ARG A 72 13.60 -10.87 -16.32
CA ARG A 72 12.33 -11.00 -17.05
C ARG A 72 12.33 -10.17 -18.32
N VAL A 73 12.78 -8.92 -18.24
CA VAL A 73 12.88 -8.03 -19.39
C VAL A 73 13.85 -8.58 -20.44
N LEU A 74 15.02 -9.08 -20.03
CA LEU A 74 15.97 -9.74 -20.92
C LEU A 74 15.38 -11.01 -21.55
N GLY A 75 14.50 -11.72 -20.83
CA GLY A 75 13.74 -12.86 -21.33
C GLY A 75 12.57 -12.46 -22.27
N GLY A 76 12.41 -11.18 -22.61
CA GLY A 76 11.37 -10.71 -23.53
C GLY A 76 10.00 -10.48 -22.88
N ILE A 77 9.91 -10.43 -21.54
CA ILE A 77 8.67 -10.17 -20.82
C ILE A 77 8.60 -8.67 -20.50
N PRO A 78 7.67 -7.91 -21.11
CA PRO A 78 7.68 -6.46 -21.03
C PRO A 78 7.04 -5.89 -19.76
N THR A 79 6.14 -6.66 -19.11
CA THR A 79 5.39 -6.20 -17.94
C THR A 79 5.20 -7.31 -16.91
N LEU A 80 4.96 -6.94 -15.67
CA LEU A 80 4.69 -7.87 -14.58
C LEU A 80 3.46 -8.76 -14.86
N ASP A 81 2.41 -8.19 -15.44
CA ASP A 81 1.19 -8.93 -15.80
C ASP A 81 1.45 -9.99 -16.91
N ALA A 82 2.46 -9.77 -17.76
CA ALA A 82 2.86 -10.72 -18.80
C ALA A 82 3.66 -11.92 -18.25
N VAL A 83 4.13 -11.86 -17.02
CA VAL A 83 4.79 -13.00 -16.38
C VAL A 83 3.78 -14.12 -16.17
N ALA A 84 4.07 -15.31 -16.71
CA ALA A 84 3.19 -16.48 -16.59
C ALA A 84 2.90 -16.82 -15.12
N SER A 85 1.64 -16.71 -14.72
CA SER A 85 1.16 -17.02 -13.38
C SER A 85 -0.33 -17.33 -13.37
N PRO A 86 -0.85 -18.03 -12.34
CA PRO A 86 -2.28 -18.13 -12.13
C PRO A 86 -2.92 -16.75 -11.98
N LYS A 87 -4.13 -16.59 -12.52
CA LYS A 87 -4.97 -15.41 -12.27
C LYS A 87 -5.91 -15.70 -11.09
N ILE A 88 -6.01 -14.74 -10.19
CA ILE A 88 -6.92 -14.78 -9.05
C ILE A 88 -7.79 -13.53 -9.16
N ASP A 89 -9.09 -13.71 -9.17
CA ASP A 89 -10.06 -12.62 -9.39
C ASP A 89 -9.77 -11.80 -10.68
N GLY A 90 -9.37 -12.53 -11.74
CA GLY A 90 -9.08 -11.95 -13.06
C GLY A 90 -7.73 -11.25 -13.20
N GLU A 91 -6.97 -11.08 -12.13
CA GLU A 91 -5.68 -10.40 -12.09
C GLU A 91 -4.51 -11.37 -11.88
N SER A 92 -3.34 -11.08 -12.46
CA SER A 92 -2.13 -11.86 -12.27
C SER A 92 -1.74 -11.92 -10.78
N ARG A 93 -1.38 -13.12 -10.30
CA ARG A 93 -0.87 -13.30 -8.93
C ARG A 93 0.31 -12.37 -8.64
N TYR A 94 1.20 -12.15 -9.61
CA TYR A 94 2.35 -11.27 -9.41
C TYR A 94 1.96 -9.80 -9.24
N VAL A 95 0.93 -9.33 -9.96
CA VAL A 95 0.40 -7.97 -9.80
C VAL A 95 -0.20 -7.78 -8.40
N GLN A 96 -0.97 -8.76 -7.92
CA GLN A 96 -1.52 -8.71 -6.55
C GLN A 96 -0.43 -8.72 -5.48
N LEU A 97 0.60 -9.57 -5.62
CA LEU A 97 1.74 -9.61 -4.69
C LEU A 97 2.52 -8.29 -4.69
N TYR A 98 2.75 -7.70 -5.85
CA TYR A 98 3.43 -6.41 -5.95
C TYR A 98 2.62 -5.32 -5.24
N ARG A 99 1.31 -5.26 -5.47
CA ARG A 99 0.41 -4.32 -4.78
C ARG A 99 0.45 -4.52 -3.27
N THR A 100 0.37 -5.76 -2.80
CA THR A 100 0.49 -6.11 -1.37
C THR A 100 1.81 -5.60 -0.79
N ALA A 101 2.94 -5.83 -1.47
CA ALA A 101 4.25 -5.38 -1.01
C ALA A 101 4.32 -3.87 -0.88
N VAL A 102 3.87 -3.13 -1.91
CA VAL A 102 3.87 -1.65 -1.92
C VAL A 102 2.91 -1.09 -0.86
N PHE A 103 1.71 -1.63 -0.75
CA PHE A 103 0.71 -1.14 0.20
C PHE A 103 1.13 -1.37 1.65
N SER A 104 1.64 -2.55 1.97
CA SER A 104 2.13 -2.87 3.31
C SER A 104 3.32 -1.98 3.70
N GLU A 105 4.28 -1.78 2.82
CA GLU A 105 5.43 -0.90 3.05
C GLU A 105 5.02 0.56 3.21
N ALA A 106 4.10 1.06 2.37
CA ALA A 106 3.58 2.42 2.46
C ALA A 106 2.81 2.65 3.77
N LYS A 107 1.97 1.69 4.18
CA LYS A 107 1.23 1.77 5.44
C LYS A 107 2.19 1.76 6.63
N ALA A 108 3.21 0.90 6.63
CA ALA A 108 4.22 0.86 7.69
C ALA A 108 4.91 2.23 7.85
N LYS A 109 5.31 2.88 6.75
CA LYS A 109 5.91 4.22 6.76
C LYS A 109 4.96 5.30 7.28
N LEU A 110 3.67 5.21 6.94
CA LEU A 110 2.68 6.14 7.46
C LEU A 110 2.51 5.98 8.98
N VAL A 111 2.31 4.76 9.47
CA VAL A 111 2.13 4.48 10.90
C VAL A 111 3.37 4.93 11.69
N GLU A 112 4.57 4.65 11.20
CA GLU A 112 5.83 5.05 11.84
C GLU A 112 5.95 6.57 11.98
N LYS A 113 5.69 7.33 10.91
CA LYS A 113 5.75 8.80 10.90
C LYS A 113 4.65 9.47 11.73
N TYR A 114 3.49 8.82 11.89
CA TYR A 114 2.39 9.37 12.68
C TYR A 114 2.50 9.07 14.15
N ARG A 115 3.18 8.01 14.55
CA ARG A 115 3.47 7.69 15.96
C ARG A 115 4.19 8.82 16.67
N ASP A 116 5.07 9.54 15.96
CA ASP A 116 5.84 10.66 16.51
C ASP A 116 4.99 11.93 16.71
N THR A 117 3.88 12.10 15.97
CA THR A 117 3.03 13.29 16.06
C THR A 117 1.87 13.15 17.05
N ASP A 118 1.43 11.94 17.35
CA ASP A 118 0.30 11.68 18.26
C ASP A 118 0.70 11.58 19.75
N ILE A 119 1.98 11.70 20.08
CA ILE A 119 2.48 11.67 21.46
C ILE A 119 1.89 12.79 22.34
N THR A 120 1.31 13.83 21.76
CA THR A 120 0.82 15.01 22.49
C THR A 120 -0.68 15.06 22.73
N LYS A 121 -1.50 14.10 22.29
CA LYS A 121 -2.94 14.11 22.51
C LYS A 121 -3.42 12.93 23.35
N ALA A 122 -4.06 13.26 24.46
CA ALA A 122 -4.70 12.33 25.38
C ALA A 122 -5.85 11.57 24.71
N GLY A 123 -5.54 10.51 24.01
CA GLY A 123 -6.45 9.62 23.30
C GLY A 123 -5.78 8.31 22.90
N LYS A 124 -4.62 8.02 23.47
CA LYS A 124 -3.71 6.95 23.06
C LYS A 124 -4.24 5.51 23.14
N ALA A 125 -5.18 5.21 24.02
CA ALA A 125 -5.50 3.82 24.35
C ALA A 125 -6.48 3.14 23.39
N GLU A 126 -7.38 3.85 22.72
CA GLU A 126 -8.40 3.25 21.84
C GLU A 126 -7.98 3.14 20.37
N VAL A 127 -6.91 3.83 19.96
CA VAL A 127 -6.51 3.97 18.55
C VAL A 127 -5.32 3.05 18.21
N GLU A 128 -4.52 2.64 19.18
CA GLU A 128 -3.37 1.74 18.97
C GLU A 128 -3.79 0.29 18.68
N ASP A 129 -4.98 -0.14 19.11
CA ASP A 129 -5.46 -1.53 18.93
C ASP A 129 -5.96 -1.87 17.51
N LEU A 130 -6.15 -0.88 16.63
CA LEU A 130 -6.75 -1.09 15.30
C LEU A 130 -5.76 -0.97 14.13
N ASP A 131 -4.56 -0.43 14.35
CA ASP A 131 -3.52 -0.41 13.33
C ASP A 131 -2.60 -1.64 13.47
N PRO A 132 -2.35 -2.40 12.40
CA PRO A 132 -1.39 -3.51 12.43
C PRO A 132 -0.04 -3.03 12.95
N ALA A 133 0.64 -3.87 13.72
CA ALA A 133 1.99 -3.55 14.18
C ALA A 133 2.91 -3.29 12.96
N ILE A 134 3.76 -2.25 13.04
CA ILE A 134 4.69 -1.89 11.94
C ILE A 134 5.51 -3.10 11.49
N GLY A 135 5.91 -3.95 12.45
CA GLY A 135 6.64 -5.19 12.15
C GLY A 135 5.84 -6.19 11.31
N GLU A 136 4.52 -6.28 11.51
CA GLU A 136 3.64 -7.15 10.70
C GLU A 136 3.52 -6.62 9.28
N LEU A 137 3.29 -5.33 9.11
CA LEU A 137 3.22 -4.71 7.79
C LEU A 137 4.51 -4.89 6.99
N ARG A 138 5.67 -4.70 7.62
CA ARG A 138 6.97 -4.92 6.97
C ARG A 138 7.19 -6.39 6.63
N ARG A 139 6.78 -7.31 7.51
CA ARG A 139 6.84 -8.75 7.25
C ARG A 139 5.97 -9.13 6.07
N ASP A 140 4.75 -8.58 5.96
CA ASP A 140 3.85 -8.85 4.85
C ASP A 140 4.45 -8.35 3.52
N SER A 141 5.06 -7.16 3.51
CA SER A 141 5.80 -6.66 2.35
C SER A 141 6.94 -7.60 1.94
N ILE A 142 7.77 -8.03 2.90
CA ILE A 142 8.89 -8.94 2.64
C ILE A 142 8.38 -10.30 2.13
N HIS A 143 7.30 -10.84 2.69
CA HIS A 143 6.72 -12.10 2.25
C HIS A 143 6.20 -12.00 0.81
N ALA A 144 5.51 -10.92 0.46
CA ALA A 144 5.04 -10.70 -0.89
C ALA A 144 6.21 -10.59 -1.90
N ILE A 145 7.29 -9.90 -1.55
CA ILE A 145 8.50 -9.82 -2.36
C ILE A 145 9.15 -11.20 -2.53
N ARG A 146 9.28 -11.97 -1.45
CA ARG A 146 9.82 -13.33 -1.51
C ARG A 146 8.99 -14.27 -2.38
N ASP A 147 7.67 -14.14 -2.31
CA ASP A 147 6.76 -14.91 -3.15
C ASP A 147 6.92 -14.54 -4.65
N ILE A 148 7.21 -13.29 -4.98
CA ILE A 148 7.56 -12.87 -6.35
C ILE A 148 8.90 -13.49 -6.79
N LEU A 149 9.90 -13.46 -5.91
CA LEU A 149 11.24 -14.01 -6.17
C LEU A 149 11.26 -15.54 -6.21
N GLY A 150 10.19 -16.20 -5.79
CA GLY A 150 10.13 -17.67 -5.67
C GLY A 150 11.01 -18.22 -4.54
N THR A 151 11.38 -17.40 -3.57
CA THR A 151 12.19 -17.82 -2.43
C THR A 151 11.32 -18.32 -1.27
N THR A 152 11.76 -19.39 -0.61
CA THR A 152 11.00 -19.99 0.50
C THR A 152 10.90 -19.02 1.69
N ARG A 153 9.74 -19.01 2.35
CA ARG A 153 9.57 -18.32 3.64
C ARG A 153 10.29 -19.14 4.71
N THR A 154 11.51 -18.77 5.03
CA THR A 154 12.25 -19.43 6.12
C THR A 154 11.81 -18.76 7.43
N ALA A 155 11.07 -19.50 8.26
CA ALA A 155 10.91 -19.17 9.67
C ALA A 155 12.19 -19.65 10.38
N ILE A 156 13.02 -18.70 10.83
CA ILE A 156 14.11 -19.02 11.76
C ILE A 156 13.49 -18.95 13.15
N GLU A 157 13.08 -20.11 13.69
CA GLU A 157 12.86 -20.22 15.12
C GLU A 157 14.25 -20.37 15.78
N LEU A 158 14.66 -19.35 16.53
CA LEU A 158 15.75 -19.47 17.49
C LEU A 158 15.23 -20.30 18.66
N ILE A 159 15.71 -21.54 18.75
CA ILE A 159 15.56 -22.40 19.92
C ILE A 159 16.54 -21.92 20.99
#